data_65d420e783fd629778c90b6d3f737297
#
_entry.id   65d420e783fd629778c90b6d3f737297
#
_cell.length_a   1.000
_cell.length_b   1.000
_cell.length_c   1.000
_cell.angle_alpha   90.00
_cell.angle_beta   90.00
_cell.angle_gamma   90.00
#
_symmetry.space_group_name_H-M   'P 1'
#
loop_
_entity.id
_entity.type
_entity.pdbx_description
1 polymer ?
#
loop_
_entity_poly.entity_id
_entity_poly.type
_entity_poly.pdbx_seq_one_letter_code
_entity_poly.pdbx_strand_id
1 'polypeptide(L)'
;AEHPNREKTIGINWGTTYNRLFGEHETLVEDTLARAAKMWIASGYRIYLYIVWPNDRVACERLYKKINCPERVAFDRTLYNEQQLIERLRTLTATVNFKLHANLLSLAAGVPTVMLGYRFKVFDFAASLGLDRYVVSTASPQLETDLLETMNLAEKQRSCIMKQYEDARRQYAPLLLEPFQYGLFL
;
A
#
# COMPACT_ATOMS: atom_id res chain seq x y z
N ALA A 1 -0.28 -22.43 3.86
CA ALA A 1 0.59 -23.21 2.99
C ALA A 1 0.89 -22.36 1.76
N GLU A 2 2.15 -21.97 1.57
CA GLU A 2 2.59 -21.27 0.36
C GLU A 2 2.52 -22.26 -0.80
N HIS A 3 1.79 -21.90 -1.85
CA HIS A 3 1.82 -22.64 -3.10
C HIS A 3 3.17 -22.35 -3.79
N PRO A 4 4.07 -23.34 -3.95
CA PRO A 4 5.45 -23.12 -4.39
C PRO A 4 5.58 -22.63 -5.85
N ASN A 5 4.49 -22.43 -6.58
CA ASN A 5 4.48 -22.06 -8.00
C ASN A 5 3.72 -20.76 -8.31
N ARG A 6 3.40 -19.95 -7.29
CA ARG A 6 2.69 -18.70 -7.53
C ARG A 6 3.68 -17.57 -7.83
N GLU A 7 3.56 -16.96 -8.99
CA GLU A 7 4.37 -15.82 -9.39
C GLU A 7 4.18 -14.66 -8.40
N LYS A 8 5.28 -14.19 -7.78
CA LYS A 8 5.25 -13.13 -6.79
C LYS A 8 4.76 -11.81 -7.41
N THR A 9 3.76 -11.19 -6.80
CA THR A 9 3.18 -9.95 -7.33
C THR A 9 3.17 -8.87 -6.25
N ILE A 10 3.70 -7.69 -6.57
CA ILE A 10 3.63 -6.50 -5.73
C ILE A 10 2.50 -5.62 -6.23
N GLY A 11 1.56 -5.30 -5.33
CA GLY A 11 0.52 -4.30 -5.60
C GLY A 11 1.05 -2.88 -5.37
N ILE A 12 0.71 -1.94 -6.24
CA ILE A 12 1.02 -0.53 -6.04
C ILE A 12 -0.26 0.29 -6.20
N ASN A 13 -0.63 1.00 -5.13
CA ASN A 13 -1.61 2.08 -5.20
C ASN A 13 -0.87 3.41 -5.27
N TRP A 14 -1.00 4.09 -6.39
CA TRP A 14 -0.48 5.43 -6.59
C TRP A 14 -1.60 6.40 -6.93
N GLY A 15 -1.49 7.63 -6.45
CA GLY A 15 -2.51 8.65 -6.64
C GLY A 15 -1.91 10.04 -6.61
N THR A 16 -2.77 11.04 -6.63
CA THR A 16 -2.37 12.44 -6.56
C THR A 16 -2.90 13.12 -5.31
N THR A 17 -2.15 14.10 -4.80
CA THR A 17 -2.57 15.09 -3.81
C THR A 17 -2.38 16.51 -4.33
N TYR A 18 -2.16 16.65 -5.63
CA TYR A 18 -1.87 17.95 -6.27
C TYR A 18 -0.65 18.63 -5.63
N ASN A 19 0.45 17.87 -5.46
CA ASN A 19 1.69 18.25 -4.79
C ASN A 19 1.54 18.67 -3.29
N ARG A 20 0.45 18.29 -2.65
CA ARG A 20 0.25 18.50 -1.21
C ARG A 20 0.74 17.30 -0.40
N LEU A 21 1.99 16.93 -0.58
CA LEU A 21 2.64 15.84 0.15
C LEU A 21 3.94 16.35 0.81
N PHE A 22 4.46 15.60 1.76
CA PHE A 22 5.77 15.92 2.33
C PHE A 22 6.85 15.85 1.27
N GLY A 23 7.67 16.92 1.19
CA GLY A 23 8.69 17.12 0.16
C GLY A 23 8.16 17.79 -1.11
N GLU A 24 6.86 17.95 -1.30
CA GLU A 24 6.18 18.66 -2.41
C GLU A 24 6.62 18.26 -3.82
N HIS A 25 7.13 17.02 -3.99
CA HIS A 25 7.71 16.52 -5.24
C HIS A 25 7.00 15.24 -5.73
N GLU A 26 5.69 15.35 -6.02
CA GLU A 26 4.87 14.21 -6.46
C GLU A 26 5.48 13.50 -7.68
N THR A 27 6.03 14.26 -8.63
CA THR A 27 6.71 13.70 -9.82
C THR A 27 7.95 12.90 -9.43
N LEU A 28 8.76 13.39 -8.48
CA LEU A 28 9.94 12.67 -8.00
C LEU A 28 9.57 11.34 -7.33
N VAL A 29 8.53 11.35 -6.51
CA VAL A 29 8.01 10.11 -5.88
C VAL A 29 7.52 9.13 -6.94
N GLU A 30 6.79 9.60 -7.95
CA GLU A 30 6.29 8.79 -9.07
C GLU A 30 7.45 8.17 -9.87
N ASP A 31 8.49 8.97 -10.17
CA ASP A 31 9.69 8.50 -10.88
C ASP A 31 10.45 7.45 -10.06
N THR A 32 10.55 7.66 -8.76
CA THR A 32 11.19 6.72 -7.85
C THR A 32 10.41 5.42 -7.75
N LEU A 33 9.07 5.48 -7.65
CA LEU A 33 8.22 4.29 -7.69
C LEU A 33 8.37 3.51 -9.00
N ALA A 34 8.51 4.22 -10.14
CA ALA A 34 8.73 3.57 -11.43
C ALA A 34 10.07 2.84 -11.48
N ARG A 35 11.15 3.42 -10.91
CA ARG A 35 12.46 2.76 -10.82
C ARG A 35 12.41 1.56 -9.88
N ALA A 36 11.83 1.70 -8.69
CA ALA A 36 11.67 0.59 -7.75
C ALA A 36 10.86 -0.56 -8.37
N ALA A 37 9.77 -0.25 -9.10
CA ALA A 37 8.98 -1.26 -9.79
C ALA A 37 9.81 -2.03 -10.84
N LYS A 38 10.67 -1.35 -11.61
CA LYS A 38 11.59 -2.00 -12.56
C LYS A 38 12.58 -2.92 -11.86
N MET A 39 13.09 -2.53 -10.69
CA MET A 39 14.01 -3.37 -9.91
C MET A 39 13.30 -4.63 -9.36
N TRP A 40 12.05 -4.51 -8.89
CA TRP A 40 11.26 -5.67 -8.50
C TRP A 40 10.96 -6.58 -9.68
N ILE A 41 10.64 -6.02 -10.86
CA ILE A 41 10.45 -6.81 -12.09
C ILE A 41 11.73 -7.57 -12.45
N ALA A 42 12.90 -6.92 -12.39
CA ALA A 42 14.19 -7.56 -12.63
C ALA A 42 14.48 -8.68 -11.62
N SER A 43 13.93 -8.57 -10.41
CA SER A 43 13.99 -9.61 -9.35
C SER A 43 12.91 -10.69 -9.47
N GLY A 44 12.16 -10.71 -10.58
CA GLY A 44 11.19 -11.76 -10.90
C GLY A 44 9.75 -11.49 -10.45
N TYR A 45 9.45 -10.30 -9.91
CA TYR A 45 8.07 -9.95 -9.54
C TYR A 45 7.24 -9.51 -10.74
N ARG A 46 5.91 -9.64 -10.58
CA ARG A 46 4.94 -8.87 -11.36
C ARG A 46 4.48 -7.66 -10.55
N ILE A 47 4.00 -6.66 -11.26
CA ILE A 47 3.41 -5.45 -10.66
C ILE A 47 1.92 -5.40 -10.99
N TYR A 48 1.12 -5.13 -9.97
CA TYR A 48 -0.32 -4.90 -10.08
C TYR A 48 -0.65 -3.49 -9.62
N LEU A 49 -0.91 -2.58 -10.58
CA LEU A 49 -1.34 -1.22 -10.28
C LEU A 49 -2.85 -1.21 -10.08
N TYR A 50 -3.32 -0.56 -9.03
CA TYR A 50 -4.74 -0.47 -8.71
C TYR A 50 -5.12 0.88 -8.10
N ILE A 51 -6.39 1.22 -8.17
CA ILE A 51 -6.95 2.47 -7.67
C ILE A 51 -7.92 2.21 -6.53
N VAL A 52 -8.00 3.16 -5.58
CA VAL A 52 -9.00 3.17 -4.50
C VAL A 52 -9.87 4.43 -4.55
N TRP A 53 -9.54 5.34 -5.45
CA TRP A 53 -10.29 6.57 -5.68
C TRP A 53 -10.26 6.94 -7.17
N PRO A 54 -11.37 7.44 -7.75
CA PRO A 54 -11.45 7.72 -9.19
C PRO A 54 -10.34 8.65 -9.72
N ASN A 55 -9.95 9.66 -8.91
CA ASN A 55 -8.92 10.63 -9.29
C ASN A 55 -7.50 10.04 -9.32
N ASP A 56 -7.28 8.86 -8.74
CA ASP A 56 -5.98 8.20 -8.77
C ASP A 56 -5.67 7.60 -10.16
N ARG A 57 -6.70 7.40 -10.99
CA ARG A 57 -6.57 6.76 -12.30
C ARG A 57 -5.51 7.41 -13.18
N VAL A 58 -5.52 8.73 -13.27
CA VAL A 58 -4.57 9.48 -14.12
C VAL A 58 -3.13 9.32 -13.61
N ALA A 59 -2.92 9.40 -12.30
CA ALA A 59 -1.59 9.22 -11.69
C ALA A 59 -1.10 7.77 -11.86
N CYS A 60 -1.93 6.76 -11.63
CA CYS A 60 -1.60 5.37 -11.89
C CYS A 60 -1.28 5.11 -13.36
N GLU A 61 -1.98 5.74 -14.30
CA GLU A 61 -1.70 5.60 -15.72
C GLU A 61 -0.34 6.21 -16.10
N ARG A 62 0.04 7.36 -15.54
CA ARG A 62 1.37 7.92 -15.72
C ARG A 62 2.46 6.97 -15.19
N LEU A 63 2.25 6.43 -13.98
CA LEU A 63 3.16 5.45 -13.40
C LEU A 63 3.30 4.20 -14.29
N TYR A 64 2.18 3.65 -14.78
CA TYR A 64 2.18 2.54 -15.73
C TYR A 64 3.05 2.82 -16.96
N LYS A 65 2.87 4.00 -17.56
CA LYS A 65 3.66 4.42 -18.74
C LYS A 65 5.15 4.58 -18.40
N LYS A 66 5.49 5.08 -17.21
CA LYS A 66 6.89 5.25 -16.75
C LYS A 66 7.58 3.91 -16.47
N ILE A 67 6.85 2.92 -15.94
CA ILE A 67 7.39 1.57 -15.75
C ILE A 67 7.67 0.93 -17.10
N ASN A 68 6.79 1.10 -18.08
CA ASN A 68 6.95 0.67 -19.49
C ASN A 68 7.37 -0.80 -19.65
N CYS A 69 6.66 -1.71 -19.00
CA CYS A 69 6.89 -3.16 -19.02
C CYS A 69 5.54 -3.90 -19.03
N PRO A 70 4.74 -3.80 -20.13
CA PRO A 70 3.36 -4.26 -20.16
C PRO A 70 3.20 -5.76 -19.93
N GLU A 71 4.21 -6.57 -20.23
CA GLU A 71 4.24 -8.01 -20.03
C GLU A 71 4.36 -8.40 -18.55
N ARG A 72 4.84 -7.50 -17.69
CA ARG A 72 5.05 -7.71 -16.25
C ARG A 72 4.16 -6.82 -15.37
N VAL A 73 3.45 -5.86 -15.96
CA VAL A 73 2.64 -4.89 -15.22
C VAL A 73 1.19 -4.96 -15.66
N ALA A 74 0.30 -5.29 -14.76
CA ALA A 74 -1.13 -5.16 -14.95
C ALA A 74 -1.61 -3.84 -14.32
N PHE A 75 -2.36 -3.03 -15.06
CA PHE A 75 -3.04 -1.85 -14.53
C PHE A 75 -4.55 -2.08 -14.50
N ASP A 76 -5.09 -2.26 -13.30
CA ASP A 76 -6.51 -2.41 -13.05
C ASP A 76 -7.16 -1.04 -12.80
N ARG A 77 -8.02 -0.63 -13.72
CA ARG A 77 -8.73 0.65 -13.67
C ARG A 77 -10.07 0.56 -12.96
N THR A 78 -10.43 -0.62 -12.47
CA THR A 78 -11.71 -0.88 -11.83
C THR A 78 -11.73 -0.27 -10.43
N LEU A 79 -12.78 0.47 -10.13
CA LEU A 79 -13.05 0.91 -8.76
C LEU A 79 -13.92 -0.16 -8.09
N TYR A 80 -13.29 -0.94 -7.24
CA TYR A 80 -13.94 -2.00 -6.47
C TYR A 80 -14.57 -1.46 -5.19
N ASN A 81 -15.60 -2.13 -4.68
CA ASN A 81 -15.96 -1.98 -3.28
C ASN A 81 -14.91 -2.66 -2.38
N GLU A 82 -15.00 -2.41 -1.07
CA GLU A 82 -13.99 -2.86 -0.11
C GLU A 82 -13.80 -4.39 -0.13
N GLN A 83 -14.90 -5.14 -0.15
CA GLN A 83 -14.86 -6.60 -0.14
C GLN A 83 -14.20 -7.16 -1.40
N GLN A 84 -14.59 -6.66 -2.56
CA GLN A 84 -14.03 -7.07 -3.85
C GLN A 84 -12.53 -6.74 -3.92
N LEU A 85 -12.12 -5.57 -3.42
CA LEU A 85 -10.71 -5.18 -3.40
C LEU A 85 -9.91 -6.06 -2.44
N ILE A 86 -10.42 -6.34 -1.24
CA ILE A 86 -9.78 -7.27 -0.30
C ILE A 86 -9.53 -8.63 -0.95
N GLU A 87 -10.51 -9.18 -1.66
CA GLU A 87 -10.36 -10.46 -2.36
C GLU A 87 -9.26 -10.42 -3.43
N ARG A 88 -9.18 -9.32 -4.19
CA ARG A 88 -8.10 -9.09 -5.16
C ARG A 88 -6.74 -9.01 -4.49
N LEU A 89 -6.64 -8.19 -3.44
CA LEU A 89 -5.38 -7.97 -2.71
C LEU A 89 -4.84 -9.26 -2.07
N ARG A 90 -5.69 -10.17 -1.58
CA ARG A 90 -5.28 -11.47 -0.99
C ARG A 90 -4.36 -12.28 -1.89
N THR A 91 -4.37 -12.00 -3.18
CA THR A 91 -3.53 -12.71 -4.14
C THR A 91 -2.11 -12.17 -4.22
N LEU A 92 -1.84 -11.03 -3.60
CA LEU A 92 -0.57 -10.33 -3.70
C LEU A 92 0.44 -10.79 -2.65
N THR A 93 1.72 -10.66 -2.97
CA THR A 93 2.82 -10.93 -2.05
C THR A 93 2.95 -9.82 -1.02
N ALA A 94 2.95 -8.57 -1.48
CA ALA A 94 3.02 -7.37 -0.66
C ALA A 94 2.44 -6.18 -1.44
N THR A 95 2.26 -5.03 -0.77
CA THR A 95 1.81 -3.80 -1.43
C THR A 95 2.66 -2.59 -1.07
N VAL A 96 2.71 -1.60 -1.96
CA VAL A 96 3.16 -0.23 -1.68
C VAL A 96 1.99 0.70 -1.91
N ASN A 97 1.58 1.42 -0.89
CA ASN A 97 0.34 2.17 -0.95
C ASN A 97 0.52 3.64 -0.57
N PHE A 98 0.01 4.50 -1.45
CA PHE A 98 -0.06 5.93 -1.23
C PHE A 98 -1.28 6.30 -0.38
N LYS A 99 -2.46 5.78 -0.68
CA LYS A 99 -3.68 6.12 0.05
C LYS A 99 -3.82 5.32 1.34
N LEU A 100 -4.28 6.01 2.41
CA LEU A 100 -4.52 5.38 3.71
C LEU A 100 -5.47 4.19 3.61
N HIS A 101 -6.58 4.32 2.86
CA HIS A 101 -7.54 3.24 2.66
C HIS A 101 -6.92 2.00 1.99
N ALA A 102 -5.99 2.21 1.04
CA ALA A 102 -5.29 1.10 0.40
C ALA A 102 -4.40 0.34 1.39
N ASN A 103 -3.76 1.04 2.36
CA ASN A 103 -3.01 0.41 3.44
C ASN A 103 -3.91 -0.45 4.33
N LEU A 104 -5.04 0.12 4.77
CA LEU A 104 -6.00 -0.58 5.62
C LEU A 104 -6.55 -1.84 4.92
N LEU A 105 -6.95 -1.72 3.66
CA LEU A 105 -7.52 -2.83 2.87
C LEU A 105 -6.48 -3.91 2.59
N SER A 106 -5.19 -3.55 2.39
CA SER A 106 -4.10 -4.52 2.26
C SER A 106 -3.92 -5.33 3.54
N LEU A 107 -3.88 -4.67 4.70
CA LEU A 107 -3.77 -5.34 5.99
C LEU A 107 -4.99 -6.22 6.26
N ALA A 108 -6.20 -5.76 5.97
CA ALA A 108 -7.44 -6.54 6.09
C ALA A 108 -7.46 -7.76 5.14
N ALA A 109 -6.78 -7.68 4.00
CA ALA A 109 -6.58 -8.79 3.09
C ALA A 109 -5.52 -9.80 3.57
N GLY A 110 -4.81 -9.52 4.68
CA GLY A 110 -3.71 -10.35 5.16
C GLY A 110 -2.41 -10.14 4.35
N VAL A 111 -2.24 -8.97 3.72
CA VAL A 111 -1.11 -8.64 2.86
C VAL A 111 -0.27 -7.55 3.51
N PRO A 112 1.06 -7.78 3.68
CA PRO A 112 1.94 -6.77 4.23
C PRO A 112 2.03 -5.56 3.30
N THR A 113 2.11 -4.36 3.89
CA THR A 113 2.13 -3.12 3.12
C THR A 113 3.29 -2.23 3.52
N VAL A 114 3.95 -1.64 2.52
CA VAL A 114 4.81 -0.47 2.67
C VAL A 114 3.93 0.76 2.49
N MET A 115 3.89 1.62 3.48
CA MET A 115 3.02 2.79 3.52
C MET A 115 3.82 4.02 3.09
N LEU A 116 3.38 4.73 2.05
CA LEU A 116 3.99 6.00 1.67
C LEU A 116 3.51 7.11 2.60
N GLY A 117 4.43 7.58 3.44
CA GLY A 117 4.20 8.63 4.43
C GLY A 117 4.18 10.02 3.79
N TYR A 118 3.09 10.37 3.12
CA TYR A 118 2.91 11.65 2.44
C TYR A 118 2.22 12.72 3.30
N ARG A 119 1.63 12.32 4.43
CA ARG A 119 0.94 13.19 5.41
C ARG A 119 0.89 12.52 6.78
N PHE A 120 0.68 13.32 7.83
CA PHE A 120 0.58 12.86 9.23
C PHE A 120 -0.32 11.66 9.42
N LYS A 121 -1.50 11.65 8.82
CA LYS A 121 -2.47 10.56 8.97
C LYS A 121 -1.95 9.16 8.64
N VAL A 122 -0.91 9.06 7.78
CA VAL A 122 -0.31 7.77 7.45
C VAL A 122 0.63 7.33 8.56
N PHE A 123 1.41 8.27 9.11
CA PHE A 123 2.29 8.01 10.25
C PHE A 123 1.49 7.68 11.51
N ASP A 124 0.44 8.47 11.81
CA ASP A 124 -0.44 8.22 12.96
C ASP A 124 -1.13 6.85 12.86
N PHE A 125 -1.61 6.49 11.66
CA PHE A 125 -2.20 5.18 11.40
C PHE A 125 -1.18 4.06 11.63
N ALA A 126 0.03 4.18 11.10
CA ALA A 126 1.06 3.17 11.29
C ALA A 126 1.45 3.05 12.77
N ALA A 127 1.63 4.17 13.47
CA ALA A 127 1.94 4.20 14.90
C ALA A 127 0.84 3.54 15.74
N SER A 128 -0.43 3.78 15.42
CA SER A 128 -1.56 3.14 16.12
C SER A 128 -1.59 1.61 15.99
N LEU A 129 -0.91 1.07 14.99
CA LEU A 129 -0.77 -0.36 14.74
C LEU A 129 0.58 -0.93 15.18
N GLY A 130 1.54 -0.08 15.62
CA GLY A 130 2.94 -0.46 15.88
C GLY A 130 3.69 -0.81 14.58
N LEU A 131 3.28 -0.24 13.44
CA LEU A 131 3.81 -0.54 12.10
C LEU A 131 4.69 0.60 11.54
N ASP A 132 5.23 1.48 12.37
CA ASP A 132 6.05 2.63 11.99
C ASP A 132 7.22 2.27 11.06
N ARG A 133 7.80 1.09 11.27
CA ARG A 133 8.95 0.59 10.49
C ARG A 133 8.64 0.31 9.03
N TYR A 134 7.35 0.28 8.67
CA TYR A 134 6.88 0.01 7.31
C TYR A 134 6.36 1.27 6.62
N VAL A 135 6.64 2.44 7.21
CA VAL A 135 6.36 3.74 6.59
C VAL A 135 7.62 4.28 5.94
N VAL A 136 7.51 4.63 4.67
CA VAL A 136 8.56 5.32 3.92
C VAL A 136 8.09 6.75 3.65
N SER A 137 8.80 7.74 4.18
CA SER A 137 8.46 9.15 3.96
C SER A 137 8.67 9.55 2.50
N THR A 138 7.69 10.22 1.90
CA THR A 138 7.83 10.77 0.54
C THR A 138 8.87 11.89 0.46
N ALA A 139 9.31 12.45 1.60
CA ALA A 139 10.38 13.44 1.69
C ALA A 139 11.77 12.81 1.96
N SER A 140 11.88 11.48 1.98
CA SER A 140 13.18 10.84 2.21
C SER A 140 14.16 11.17 1.07
N PRO A 141 15.39 11.61 1.39
CA PRO A 141 16.43 11.81 0.38
C PRO A 141 16.91 10.48 -0.24
N GLN A 142 16.60 9.35 0.39
CA GLN A 142 16.96 7.99 -0.06
C GLN A 142 15.71 7.16 -0.39
N LEU A 143 14.66 7.79 -0.88
CA LEU A 143 13.34 7.19 -1.08
C LEU A 143 13.37 5.84 -1.83
N GLU A 144 14.22 5.71 -2.84
CA GLU A 144 14.33 4.46 -3.61
C GLU A 144 14.91 3.32 -2.77
N THR A 145 16.00 3.58 -2.06
CA THR A 145 16.61 2.60 -1.15
C THR A 145 15.65 2.22 -0.03
N ASP A 146 15.01 3.21 0.59
CA ASP A 146 14.05 2.99 1.67
C ASP A 146 12.87 2.12 1.21
N LEU A 147 12.35 2.35 -0.02
CA LEU A 147 11.29 1.53 -0.59
C LEU A 147 11.71 0.07 -0.78
N LEU A 148 12.89 -0.16 -1.32
CA LEU A 148 13.40 -1.51 -1.60
C LEU A 148 13.68 -2.28 -0.30
N GLU A 149 14.33 -1.62 0.66
CA GLU A 149 14.66 -2.22 1.96
C GLU A 149 13.39 -2.50 2.78
N THR A 150 12.46 -1.53 2.83
CA THR A 150 11.21 -1.69 3.57
C THR A 150 10.31 -2.77 2.94
N MET A 151 10.31 -2.91 1.62
CA MET A 151 9.60 -3.99 0.93
C MET A 151 10.17 -5.35 1.33
N ASN A 152 11.49 -5.52 1.28
CA ASN A 152 12.16 -6.74 1.71
C ASN A 152 11.86 -7.07 3.19
N LEU A 153 11.85 -6.05 4.04
CA LEU A 153 11.51 -6.19 5.46
C LEU A 153 10.05 -6.63 5.63
N ALA A 154 9.12 -5.99 4.91
CA ALA A 154 7.69 -6.28 4.99
C ALA A 154 7.38 -7.73 4.56
N GLU A 155 8.00 -8.21 3.48
CA GLU A 155 7.86 -9.62 3.06
C GLU A 155 8.37 -10.59 4.11
N LYS A 156 9.59 -10.36 4.62
CA LYS A 156 10.21 -11.23 5.63
C LYS A 156 9.43 -11.25 6.94
N GLN A 157 8.81 -10.14 7.31
CA GLN A 157 8.11 -9.97 8.58
C GLN A 157 6.57 -10.03 8.45
N ARG A 158 6.06 -10.61 7.37
CA ARG A 158 4.61 -10.73 7.11
C ARG A 158 3.83 -11.18 8.34
N SER A 159 4.24 -12.26 9.00
CA SER A 159 3.55 -12.81 10.17
C SER A 159 3.52 -11.83 11.35
N CYS A 160 4.61 -11.07 11.55
CA CYS A 160 4.69 -10.05 12.58
C CYS A 160 3.71 -8.89 12.28
N ILE A 161 3.71 -8.39 11.04
CA ILE A 161 2.78 -7.33 10.59
C ILE A 161 1.32 -7.76 10.80
N MET A 162 0.99 -8.97 10.38
CA MET A 162 -0.39 -9.47 10.51
C MET A 162 -0.80 -9.63 11.97
N LYS A 163 0.11 -10.08 12.83
CA LYS A 163 -0.16 -10.16 14.27
C LYS A 163 -0.41 -8.77 14.88
N GLN A 164 0.45 -7.79 14.59
CA GLN A 164 0.29 -6.42 15.09
C GLN A 164 -1.03 -5.81 14.63
N TYR A 165 -1.37 -5.97 13.34
CA TYR A 165 -2.66 -5.52 12.83
C TYR A 165 -3.84 -6.17 13.53
N GLU A 166 -3.82 -7.49 13.74
CA GLU A 166 -4.90 -8.21 14.40
C GLU A 166 -5.03 -7.82 15.88
N ASP A 167 -3.92 -7.63 16.59
CA ASP A 167 -3.91 -7.17 17.97
C ASP A 167 -4.51 -5.76 18.08
N ALA A 168 -4.12 -4.83 17.20
CA ALA A 168 -4.70 -3.49 17.13
C ALA A 168 -6.19 -3.53 16.77
N ARG A 169 -6.59 -4.37 15.82
CA ARG A 169 -8.00 -4.55 15.44
C ARG A 169 -8.84 -5.00 16.62
N ARG A 170 -8.36 -5.95 17.43
CA ARG A 170 -9.04 -6.41 18.64
C ARG A 170 -9.15 -5.32 19.69
N GLN A 171 -8.15 -4.47 19.80
CA GLN A 171 -8.14 -3.36 20.75
C GLN A 171 -9.13 -2.25 20.34
N TYR A 172 -9.15 -1.86 19.06
CA TYR A 172 -9.90 -0.70 18.62
C TYR A 172 -11.32 -1.00 18.12
N ALA A 173 -11.61 -2.19 17.61
CA ALA A 173 -12.94 -2.51 17.10
C ALA A 173 -14.06 -2.34 18.14
N PRO A 174 -13.91 -2.75 19.42
CA PRO A 174 -14.93 -2.50 20.42
C PRO A 174 -15.20 -1.01 20.66
N LEU A 175 -14.16 -0.17 20.66
CA LEU A 175 -14.28 1.28 20.88
C LEU A 175 -15.02 1.97 19.73
N LEU A 176 -14.88 1.47 18.48
CA LEU A 176 -15.62 1.99 17.33
C LEU A 176 -17.11 1.62 17.37
N LEU A 177 -17.48 0.51 18.03
CA LEU A 177 -18.86 0.04 18.12
C LEU A 177 -19.59 0.62 19.35
N GLU A 178 -18.87 1.04 20.37
CA GLU A 178 -19.43 1.57 21.62
C GLU A 178 -20.45 2.70 21.43
N PRO A 179 -20.19 3.74 20.60
CA PRO A 179 -21.17 4.82 20.38
C PRO A 179 -22.50 4.35 19.80
N PHE A 180 -22.49 3.27 19.01
CA PHE A 180 -23.73 2.71 18.43
C PHE A 180 -24.51 1.86 19.42
N GLN A 181 -23.84 1.28 20.43
CA GLN A 181 -24.50 0.51 21.48
C GLN A 181 -25.27 1.40 22.45
N TYR A 182 -24.84 2.64 22.66
CA TYR A 182 -25.46 3.60 23.57
C TYR A 182 -26.41 4.58 22.88
N GLY A 183 -26.72 4.41 21.60
CA GLY A 183 -27.68 5.26 20.88
C GLY A 183 -27.28 6.73 20.75
N LEU A 184 -25.99 7.04 20.80
CA LEU A 184 -25.46 8.41 20.75
C LEU A 184 -25.62 9.11 19.40
N PHE A 185 -26.25 8.47 18.43
CA PHE A 185 -26.49 9.00 17.09
C PHE A 185 -27.97 8.91 16.65
N LEU A 186 -28.91 8.89 17.61
CA LEU A 186 -30.35 9.03 17.34
C LEU A 186 -30.81 10.47 17.51
#